data_86380bb7a1f96d8139bf46aff9168a15
#
_entry.id   86380bb7a1f96d8139bf46aff9168a15
#
_cell.length_a   1.000
_cell.length_b   1.000
_cell.length_c   1.000
_cell.angle_alpha   90.00
_cell.angle_beta   90.00
_cell.angle_gamma   90.00
#
_symmetry.space_group_name_H-M   'P 1'
#
loop_
_entity.id
_entity.type
_entity.pdbx_description
1 polymer ?
#
loop_
_entity_poly.entity_id
_entity_poly.type
_entity_poly.pdbx_seq_one_letter_code
_entity_poly.pdbx_strand_id
1 'polypeptide(L)'
;MRVLVIAGLLLLMESAAARATTQIHYVMGTFLRVTVDDPADPGVFAGCFARARALDRTFSRFDPMSELVRLNAAGGGLASPLLRTTLAQAMALRRQTAGTFDVSAGAVTALWREAAVPTAADVAAARATVGVVGLDGERIVLGPGTTLDFDGFAKGVAVDACVDALRAAGVTRALVSFGESSLYGMGAPRGARAWELDVRGPDPEVIVARLRLRDRGAAVSAAFGGDGRRARAQHAHIVDPRSGRPLSIDAASVVVAPSAAEAEGFAKAVLVRGDGGVAAAEERRGILAARVGRDRVELGTAMRATGTLRVLARVRRVEGEVALR
;
A
#
# COMPACT_ATOMS: atom_id res chain seq x y z
N MET A 1 60.84 -39.23 -31.22
CA MET A 1 60.20 -38.81 -29.96
C MET A 1 59.32 -37.60 -30.30
N ARG A 2 58.01 -37.82 -30.45
CA ARG A 2 57.03 -36.74 -30.77
C ARG A 2 56.40 -36.33 -29.47
N VAL A 3 56.60 -35.07 -29.05
CA VAL A 3 55.99 -34.47 -27.90
C VAL A 3 54.60 -33.93 -28.37
N LEU A 4 53.53 -34.51 -27.80
CA LEU A 4 52.15 -34.05 -28.05
C LEU A 4 51.88 -32.93 -27.03
N VAL A 5 51.73 -31.71 -27.54
CA VAL A 5 51.27 -30.56 -26.72
C VAL A 5 49.73 -30.57 -26.75
N ILE A 6 49.12 -30.96 -25.62
CA ILE A 6 47.69 -30.82 -25.45
C ILE A 6 47.41 -29.37 -24.99
N ALA A 7 46.91 -28.54 -25.87
CA ALA A 7 46.38 -27.21 -25.56
C ALA A 7 45.02 -27.38 -24.89
N GLY A 8 45.02 -27.25 -23.54
CA GLY A 8 43.80 -27.18 -22.78
C GLY A 8 43.01 -25.88 -23.09
N LEU A 9 41.89 -26.00 -23.76
CA LEU A 9 40.95 -24.91 -23.99
C LEU A 9 40.21 -24.63 -22.68
N LEU A 10 40.68 -23.66 -21.91
CA LEU A 10 39.92 -23.11 -20.80
C LEU A 10 38.74 -22.34 -21.37
N LEU A 11 37.55 -22.96 -21.41
CA LEU A 11 36.31 -22.25 -21.54
C LEU A 11 36.11 -21.37 -20.29
N LEU A 12 36.50 -20.11 -20.39
CA LEU A 12 36.03 -19.07 -19.50
C LEU A 12 34.52 -18.95 -19.71
N MET A 13 33.74 -19.67 -18.92
CA MET A 13 32.33 -19.33 -18.74
C MET A 13 32.29 -17.94 -18.08
N GLU A 14 32.22 -16.89 -18.90
CA GLU A 14 31.78 -15.60 -18.43
C GLU A 14 30.37 -15.80 -17.83
N SER A 15 30.32 -15.87 -16.53
CA SER A 15 29.09 -15.73 -15.77
C SER A 15 28.56 -14.33 -16.11
N ALA A 16 27.70 -14.25 -17.13
CA ALA A 16 26.93 -13.06 -17.37
C ALA A 16 26.21 -12.73 -16.06
N ALA A 17 26.70 -11.72 -15.34
CA ALA A 17 26.07 -11.27 -14.12
C ALA A 17 24.60 -10.97 -14.49
N ALA A 18 23.70 -11.87 -14.10
CA ALA A 18 22.29 -11.76 -14.43
C ALA A 18 21.82 -10.40 -13.92
N ARG A 19 21.47 -9.51 -14.85
CA ARG A 19 20.95 -8.19 -14.52
C ARG A 19 19.54 -8.36 -13.99
N ALA A 20 19.14 -7.50 -13.05
CA ALA A 20 17.78 -7.44 -12.57
C ALA A 20 16.82 -7.23 -13.76
N THR A 21 15.77 -8.04 -13.81
CA THR A 21 14.73 -7.94 -14.85
C THR A 21 13.53 -7.22 -14.29
N THR A 22 13.02 -6.22 -14.99
CA THR A 22 11.84 -5.46 -14.59
C THR A 22 10.74 -5.63 -15.62
N GLN A 23 9.53 -5.92 -15.15
CA GLN A 23 8.31 -5.86 -15.97
C GLN A 23 7.31 -4.90 -15.33
N ILE A 24 6.53 -4.24 -16.19
CA ILE A 24 5.52 -3.25 -15.78
C ILE A 24 4.20 -3.64 -16.44
N HIS A 25 3.12 -3.64 -15.66
CA HIS A 25 1.78 -3.96 -16.12
C HIS A 25 0.78 -2.90 -15.63
N TYR A 26 -0.07 -2.41 -16.52
CA TYR A 26 -1.17 -1.51 -16.14
C TYR A 26 -2.36 -2.32 -15.66
N VAL A 27 -2.78 -2.10 -14.43
CA VAL A 27 -3.91 -2.81 -13.78
C VAL A 27 -4.43 -1.97 -12.62
N MET A 28 -5.68 -2.07 -12.25
CA MET A 28 -6.32 -1.31 -11.16
C MET A 28 -6.08 0.22 -11.27
N GLY A 29 -6.08 0.75 -12.50
CA GLY A 29 -5.93 2.18 -12.77
C GLY A 29 -4.52 2.75 -12.62
N THR A 30 -3.49 1.90 -12.41
CA THR A 30 -2.09 2.34 -12.25
C THR A 30 -1.09 1.26 -12.70
N PHE A 31 0.20 1.46 -12.45
CA PHE A 31 1.26 0.55 -12.86
C PHE A 31 1.71 -0.35 -11.71
N LEU A 32 1.67 -1.67 -11.95
CA LEU A 32 2.35 -2.67 -11.14
C LEU A 32 3.72 -2.94 -11.78
N ARG A 33 4.78 -2.57 -11.06
CA ARG A 33 6.17 -2.81 -11.45
C ARG A 33 6.75 -3.92 -10.59
N VAL A 34 7.35 -4.92 -11.24
CA VAL A 34 8.01 -6.03 -10.58
C VAL A 34 9.44 -6.10 -11.09
N THR A 35 10.41 -5.96 -10.18
CA THR A 35 11.84 -6.12 -10.45
C THR A 35 12.33 -7.38 -9.74
N VAL A 36 12.87 -8.34 -10.49
CA VAL A 36 13.46 -9.57 -9.97
C VAL A 36 14.97 -9.51 -10.17
N ASP A 37 15.74 -9.68 -9.09
CA ASP A 37 17.22 -9.71 -9.11
C ASP A 37 17.77 -11.13 -8.90
N ASP A 38 16.97 -12.14 -9.23
CA ASP A 38 17.38 -13.54 -9.35
C ASP A 38 17.49 -13.93 -10.83
N PRO A 39 18.30 -14.93 -11.16
CA PRO A 39 18.15 -15.65 -12.42
C PRO A 39 16.76 -16.32 -12.40
N ALA A 40 15.84 -15.80 -13.17
CA ALA A 40 14.47 -16.29 -13.15
C ALA A 40 13.93 -16.46 -14.58
N ASP A 41 13.09 -17.48 -14.77
CA ASP A 41 12.32 -17.64 -15.98
C ASP A 41 11.39 -16.45 -16.17
N PRO A 42 11.26 -15.89 -17.40
CA PRO A 42 10.31 -14.80 -17.66
C PRO A 42 8.86 -15.10 -17.25
N GLY A 43 8.49 -16.37 -17.15
CA GLY A 43 7.17 -16.83 -16.69
C GLY A 43 6.84 -16.48 -15.24
N VAL A 44 7.83 -16.18 -14.38
CA VAL A 44 7.59 -15.84 -12.96
C VAL A 44 6.71 -14.59 -12.80
N PHE A 45 6.78 -13.65 -13.75
CA PHE A 45 5.96 -12.44 -13.76
C PHE A 45 4.50 -12.72 -14.08
N ALA A 46 4.22 -13.75 -14.88
CA ALA A 46 2.86 -14.06 -15.33
C ALA A 46 1.92 -14.38 -14.15
N GLY A 47 2.40 -15.16 -13.17
CA GLY A 47 1.66 -15.48 -11.95
C GLY A 47 1.31 -14.25 -11.12
N CYS A 48 2.26 -13.32 -10.98
CA CYS A 48 2.07 -12.06 -10.29
C CYS A 48 0.97 -11.22 -10.97
N PHE A 49 1.11 -10.96 -12.27
CA PHE A 49 0.13 -10.15 -13.02
C PHE A 49 -1.24 -10.81 -13.13
N ALA A 50 -1.32 -12.14 -13.19
CA ALA A 50 -2.59 -12.86 -13.18
C ALA A 50 -3.36 -12.63 -11.87
N ARG A 51 -2.67 -12.66 -10.72
CA ARG A 51 -3.27 -12.38 -9.41
C ARG A 51 -3.76 -10.95 -9.29
N ALA A 52 -2.95 -9.97 -9.75
CA ALA A 52 -3.36 -8.56 -9.76
C ALA A 52 -4.61 -8.34 -10.62
N ARG A 53 -4.70 -8.96 -11.81
CA ARG A 53 -5.90 -8.91 -12.66
C ARG A 53 -7.12 -9.58 -12.01
N ALA A 54 -6.93 -10.68 -11.27
CA ALA A 54 -8.03 -11.32 -10.56
C ALA A 54 -8.61 -10.39 -9.48
N LEU A 55 -7.72 -9.72 -8.72
CA LEU A 55 -8.11 -8.73 -7.73
C LEU A 55 -8.83 -7.53 -8.38
N ASP A 56 -8.34 -7.04 -9.51
CA ASP A 56 -8.99 -5.95 -10.26
C ASP A 56 -10.43 -6.32 -10.63
N ARG A 57 -10.65 -7.49 -11.24
CA ARG A 57 -12.00 -7.97 -11.56
C ARG A 57 -12.90 -8.16 -10.34
N THR A 58 -12.34 -8.47 -9.18
CA THR A 58 -13.10 -8.66 -7.95
C THR A 58 -13.46 -7.34 -7.29
N PHE A 59 -12.50 -6.40 -7.21
CA PHE A 59 -12.61 -5.19 -6.38
C PHE A 59 -12.85 -3.89 -7.16
N SER A 60 -12.89 -3.92 -8.50
CA SER A 60 -13.14 -2.71 -9.29
C SER A 60 -14.51 -2.13 -8.97
N ARG A 61 -14.55 -0.90 -8.48
CA ARG A 61 -15.82 -0.17 -8.31
C ARG A 61 -16.32 0.45 -9.61
N PHE A 62 -15.50 0.44 -10.65
CA PHE A 62 -15.81 1.02 -11.98
C PHE A 62 -16.42 -0.02 -12.93
N ASP A 63 -16.18 -1.31 -12.67
CA ASP A 63 -16.72 -2.39 -13.48
C ASP A 63 -18.05 -2.87 -12.86
N PRO A 64 -19.20 -2.65 -13.53
CA PRO A 64 -20.50 -3.09 -13.04
C PRO A 64 -20.61 -4.61 -12.91
N MET A 65 -19.70 -5.36 -13.59
CA MET A 65 -19.64 -6.82 -13.52
C MET A 65 -18.72 -7.32 -12.41
N SER A 66 -18.01 -6.43 -11.71
CA SER A 66 -17.18 -6.83 -10.58
C SER A 66 -18.00 -7.49 -9.47
N GLU A 67 -17.37 -8.41 -8.74
CA GLU A 67 -18.03 -9.04 -7.61
C GLU A 67 -18.41 -8.03 -6.53
N LEU A 68 -17.53 -7.05 -6.26
CA LEU A 68 -17.76 -5.98 -5.29
C LEU A 68 -18.99 -5.14 -5.62
N VAL A 69 -19.14 -4.68 -6.87
CA VAL A 69 -20.28 -3.85 -7.27
C VAL A 69 -21.59 -4.63 -7.13
N ARG A 70 -21.61 -5.89 -7.58
CA ARG A 70 -22.81 -6.76 -7.44
C ARG A 70 -23.15 -7.04 -5.99
N LEU A 71 -22.15 -7.32 -5.16
CA LEU A 71 -22.36 -7.54 -3.72
C LEU A 71 -22.93 -6.31 -3.03
N ASN A 72 -22.36 -5.12 -3.31
CA ASN A 72 -22.85 -3.86 -2.76
C ASN A 72 -24.30 -3.56 -3.20
N ALA A 73 -24.61 -3.77 -4.48
CA ALA A 73 -25.96 -3.56 -5.02
C ALA A 73 -26.99 -4.51 -4.41
N ALA A 74 -26.60 -5.75 -4.09
CA ALA A 74 -27.46 -6.74 -3.46
C ALA A 74 -27.60 -6.59 -1.95
N GLY A 75 -26.85 -5.69 -1.30
CA GLY A 75 -26.81 -5.57 0.16
C GLY A 75 -26.16 -6.77 0.85
N GLY A 76 -25.25 -7.46 0.18
CA GLY A 76 -24.59 -8.68 0.66
C GLY A 76 -24.93 -9.92 -0.16
N GLY A 77 -24.43 -11.08 0.23
CA GLY A 77 -24.69 -12.34 -0.49
C GLY A 77 -23.54 -13.33 -0.44
N LEU A 78 -23.62 -14.39 -1.27
CA LEU A 78 -22.52 -15.31 -1.48
C LEU A 78 -21.32 -14.58 -2.09
N ALA A 79 -20.14 -14.87 -1.60
CA ALA A 79 -18.93 -14.21 -2.02
C ALA A 79 -17.79 -15.22 -2.26
N SER A 80 -16.92 -14.91 -3.22
CA SER A 80 -15.76 -15.72 -3.52
C SER A 80 -14.83 -15.85 -2.30
N PRO A 81 -14.02 -16.91 -2.22
CA PRO A 81 -12.99 -17.02 -1.19
C PRO A 81 -12.04 -15.80 -1.17
N LEU A 82 -11.72 -15.24 -2.35
CA LEU A 82 -10.86 -14.07 -2.48
C LEU A 82 -11.48 -12.84 -1.79
N LEU A 83 -12.74 -12.55 -2.07
CA LEU A 83 -13.41 -11.37 -1.45
C LEU A 83 -13.59 -11.58 0.06
N ARG A 84 -14.00 -12.76 0.49
CA ARG A 84 -14.18 -13.09 1.93
C ARG A 84 -12.86 -12.96 2.71
N THR A 85 -11.79 -13.56 2.20
CA THR A 85 -10.47 -13.51 2.86
C THR A 85 -9.95 -12.08 2.95
N THR A 86 -10.07 -11.30 1.86
CA THR A 86 -9.65 -9.90 1.85
C THR A 86 -10.50 -9.05 2.80
N LEU A 87 -11.81 -9.29 2.86
CA LEU A 87 -12.68 -8.61 3.83
C LEU A 87 -12.30 -8.97 5.27
N ALA A 88 -12.01 -10.24 5.56
CA ALA A 88 -11.58 -10.66 6.90
C ALA A 88 -10.28 -9.94 7.33
N GLN A 89 -9.32 -9.80 6.43
CA GLN A 89 -8.09 -9.03 6.67
C GLN A 89 -8.41 -7.55 6.96
N ALA A 90 -9.25 -6.93 6.13
CA ALA A 90 -9.66 -5.53 6.32
C ALA A 90 -10.41 -5.31 7.65
N MET A 91 -11.30 -6.25 8.05
CA MET A 91 -11.98 -6.21 9.35
C MET A 91 -11.00 -6.36 10.53
N ALA A 92 -9.96 -7.18 10.38
CA ALA A 92 -8.90 -7.28 11.39
C ALA A 92 -8.14 -5.95 11.53
N LEU A 93 -7.78 -5.31 10.42
CA LEU A 93 -7.13 -4.00 10.40
C LEU A 93 -8.03 -2.90 10.98
N ARG A 94 -9.34 -2.92 10.67
CA ARG A 94 -10.31 -2.02 11.31
C ARG A 94 -10.24 -2.09 12.84
N ARG A 95 -10.22 -3.30 13.38
CA ARG A 95 -10.09 -3.49 14.86
C ARG A 95 -8.75 -2.98 15.37
N GLN A 96 -7.65 -3.29 14.69
CA GLN A 96 -6.31 -2.89 15.08
C GLN A 96 -6.09 -1.37 15.04
N THR A 97 -6.76 -0.69 14.12
CA THR A 97 -6.67 0.77 13.92
C THR A 97 -7.78 1.55 14.64
N ALA A 98 -8.58 0.90 15.48
CA ALA A 98 -9.72 1.50 16.17
C ALA A 98 -10.68 2.24 15.21
N GLY A 99 -10.96 1.65 14.04
CA GLY A 99 -11.88 2.17 13.04
C GLY A 99 -11.38 3.37 12.23
N THR A 100 -10.11 3.77 12.37
CA THR A 100 -9.53 4.82 11.52
C THR A 100 -9.23 4.34 10.10
N PHE A 101 -9.15 3.03 9.90
CA PHE A 101 -9.21 2.36 8.61
C PHE A 101 -10.43 1.43 8.59
N ASP A 102 -11.30 1.58 7.57
CA ASP A 102 -12.50 0.75 7.43
C ASP A 102 -12.97 0.69 5.98
N VAL A 103 -12.98 -0.50 5.39
CA VAL A 103 -13.45 -0.72 4.01
C VAL A 103 -14.97 -0.64 3.89
N SER A 104 -15.72 -0.65 4.98
CA SER A 104 -17.18 -0.47 4.97
C SER A 104 -17.61 1.00 4.89
N ALA A 105 -16.64 1.92 4.77
CA ALA A 105 -16.91 3.35 4.59
C ALA A 105 -17.27 3.73 3.12
N GLY A 106 -17.66 2.78 2.28
CA GLY A 106 -17.94 3.01 0.86
C GLY A 106 -19.01 4.07 0.61
N ALA A 107 -20.10 4.07 1.38
CA ALA A 107 -21.13 5.09 1.29
C ALA A 107 -20.60 6.48 1.61
N VAL A 108 -19.73 6.60 2.61
CA VAL A 108 -19.08 7.87 2.98
C VAL A 108 -18.14 8.35 1.89
N THR A 109 -17.26 7.46 1.37
CA THR A 109 -16.31 7.83 0.32
C THR A 109 -17.01 8.21 -0.98
N ALA A 110 -18.14 7.58 -1.30
CA ALA A 110 -18.95 7.90 -2.45
C ALA A 110 -19.48 9.35 -2.41
N LEU A 111 -20.01 9.80 -1.27
CA LEU A 111 -20.50 11.18 -1.10
C LEU A 111 -19.45 12.23 -1.45
N TRP A 112 -18.20 12.01 -1.07
CA TRP A 112 -17.13 13.00 -1.30
C TRP A 112 -16.48 12.90 -2.68
N ARG A 113 -16.85 11.89 -3.49
CA ARG A 113 -16.46 11.79 -4.91
C ARG A 113 -17.38 12.55 -5.84
N GLU A 114 -18.59 12.85 -5.40
CA GLU A 114 -19.56 13.64 -6.17
C GLU A 114 -19.14 15.11 -6.22
N ALA A 115 -19.62 15.82 -7.26
CA ALA A 115 -19.29 17.24 -7.45
C ALA A 115 -19.95 18.16 -6.42
N ALA A 116 -21.07 17.74 -5.83
CA ALA A 116 -21.81 18.51 -4.85
C ALA A 116 -21.21 18.28 -3.44
N VAL A 117 -21.12 19.35 -2.66
CA VAL A 117 -20.74 19.23 -1.24
C VAL A 117 -21.90 18.61 -0.46
N PRO A 118 -21.72 17.44 0.19
CA PRO A 118 -22.80 16.79 0.90
C PRO A 118 -23.26 17.60 2.11
N THR A 119 -24.54 17.50 2.44
CA THR A 119 -25.11 18.12 3.63
C THR A 119 -24.65 17.38 4.90
N ALA A 120 -24.77 18.03 6.06
CA ALA A 120 -24.48 17.38 7.33
C ALA A 120 -25.37 16.13 7.59
N ALA A 121 -26.60 16.15 7.09
CA ALA A 121 -27.54 15.04 7.17
C ALA A 121 -27.07 13.85 6.31
N ASP A 122 -26.62 14.10 5.06
CA ASP A 122 -26.09 13.06 4.17
C ASP A 122 -24.85 12.39 4.79
N VAL A 123 -23.93 13.20 5.33
CA VAL A 123 -22.73 12.68 6.02
C VAL A 123 -23.10 11.85 7.23
N ALA A 124 -24.08 12.31 8.03
CA ALA A 124 -24.53 11.57 9.22
C ALA A 124 -25.19 10.24 8.83
N ALA A 125 -26.01 10.21 7.80
CA ALA A 125 -26.66 9.02 7.28
C ALA A 125 -25.62 8.01 6.74
N ALA A 126 -24.70 8.44 5.90
CA ALA A 126 -23.64 7.58 5.38
C ALA A 126 -22.72 7.04 6.49
N ARG A 127 -22.37 7.86 7.47
CA ARG A 127 -21.55 7.44 8.61
C ARG A 127 -22.23 6.36 9.44
N ALA A 128 -23.54 6.39 9.59
CA ALA A 128 -24.29 5.40 10.35
C ALA A 128 -24.22 3.98 9.76
N THR A 129 -23.84 3.84 8.49
CA THR A 129 -23.66 2.54 7.81
C THR A 129 -22.26 1.93 8.00
N VAL A 130 -21.30 2.71 8.51
CA VAL A 130 -19.90 2.26 8.65
C VAL A 130 -19.77 1.21 9.74
N GLY A 131 -19.09 0.12 9.43
CA GLY A 131 -18.82 -0.97 10.36
C GLY A 131 -19.93 -1.99 10.49
N VAL A 132 -21.04 -1.84 9.78
CA VAL A 132 -22.17 -2.78 9.82
C VAL A 132 -21.96 -3.86 8.75
N VAL A 133 -20.93 -4.69 8.93
CA VAL A 133 -20.53 -5.76 8.03
C VAL A 133 -20.11 -7.00 8.80
N GLY A 134 -20.49 -8.18 8.32
CA GLY A 134 -20.15 -9.48 8.88
C GLY A 134 -19.84 -10.54 7.84
N LEU A 135 -19.23 -11.64 8.32
CA LEU A 135 -19.01 -12.87 7.56
C LEU A 135 -19.84 -13.97 8.21
N ASP A 136 -20.66 -14.65 7.42
CA ASP A 136 -21.48 -15.79 7.82
C ASP A 136 -21.27 -16.93 6.81
N GLY A 137 -20.41 -17.87 7.14
CA GLY A 137 -19.98 -18.94 6.24
C GLY A 137 -19.42 -18.40 4.92
N GLU A 138 -20.11 -18.70 3.82
CA GLU A 138 -19.73 -18.20 2.49
C GLU A 138 -20.37 -16.86 2.13
N ARG A 139 -21.12 -16.28 3.03
CA ARG A 139 -21.84 -15.03 2.79
C ARG A 139 -21.15 -13.85 3.45
N ILE A 140 -21.22 -12.70 2.78
CA ILE A 140 -20.96 -11.40 3.36
C ILE A 140 -22.32 -10.78 3.67
N VAL A 141 -22.49 -10.31 4.91
CA VAL A 141 -23.70 -9.64 5.39
C VAL A 141 -23.40 -8.16 5.50
N LEU A 142 -24.16 -7.34 4.78
CA LEU A 142 -24.07 -5.88 4.87
C LEU A 142 -25.33 -5.35 5.55
N GLY A 143 -25.15 -4.39 6.46
CA GLY A 143 -26.29 -3.66 7.04
C GLY A 143 -26.95 -2.73 6.02
N PRO A 144 -28.14 -2.21 6.33
CA PRO A 144 -28.84 -1.29 5.44
C PRO A 144 -27.97 -0.09 5.03
N GLY A 145 -27.81 0.14 3.73
CA GLY A 145 -27.00 1.23 3.18
C GLY A 145 -25.48 1.06 3.29
N THR A 146 -25.00 -0.03 3.91
CA THR A 146 -23.56 -0.31 3.97
C THR A 146 -23.04 -0.70 2.59
N THR A 147 -21.95 -0.08 2.16
CA THR A 147 -21.22 -0.46 0.95
C THR A 147 -19.72 -0.61 1.26
N LEU A 148 -19.09 -1.56 0.59
CA LEU A 148 -17.64 -1.81 0.70
C LEU A 148 -16.87 -1.03 -0.36
N ASP A 149 -15.72 -0.52 0.02
CA ASP A 149 -14.75 0.15 -0.83
C ASP A 149 -13.34 -0.30 -0.48
N PHE A 150 -12.67 -0.93 -1.44
CA PHE A 150 -11.31 -1.45 -1.27
C PHE A 150 -10.23 -0.58 -1.93
N ASP A 151 -10.56 0.56 -2.53
CA ASP A 151 -9.60 1.42 -3.25
C ASP A 151 -8.37 1.78 -2.40
N GLY A 152 -8.57 1.98 -1.11
CA GLY A 152 -7.50 2.26 -0.16
C GLY A 152 -6.72 1.05 0.35
N PHE A 153 -7.01 -0.17 -0.14
CA PHE A 153 -6.47 -1.42 0.42
C PHE A 153 -6.02 -2.43 -0.65
N ALA A 154 -6.75 -2.49 -1.76
CA ALA A 154 -6.60 -3.54 -2.78
C ALA A 154 -5.19 -3.58 -3.41
N LYS A 155 -4.48 -2.44 -3.51
CA LYS A 155 -3.11 -2.42 -4.02
C LYS A 155 -2.14 -3.17 -3.11
N GLY A 156 -2.25 -2.98 -1.79
CA GLY A 156 -1.45 -3.72 -0.81
C GLY A 156 -1.70 -5.22 -0.89
N VAL A 157 -2.97 -5.63 -1.00
CA VAL A 157 -3.36 -7.04 -1.20
C VAL A 157 -2.78 -7.60 -2.50
N ALA A 158 -2.79 -6.82 -3.59
CA ALA A 158 -2.22 -7.24 -4.86
C ALA A 158 -0.70 -7.38 -4.81
N VAL A 159 -0.01 -6.50 -4.08
CA VAL A 159 1.43 -6.62 -3.82
C VAL A 159 1.73 -7.90 -3.07
N ASP A 160 1.00 -8.21 -1.99
CA ASP A 160 1.20 -9.42 -1.20
C ASP A 160 0.93 -10.68 -2.04
N ALA A 161 -0.16 -10.70 -2.83
CA ALA A 161 -0.47 -11.80 -3.72
C ALA A 161 0.60 -12.00 -4.82
N CYS A 162 1.21 -10.91 -5.31
CA CYS A 162 2.33 -10.96 -6.23
C CYS A 162 3.58 -11.55 -5.55
N VAL A 163 3.90 -11.11 -4.34
CA VAL A 163 5.01 -11.63 -3.53
C VAL A 163 4.87 -13.14 -3.31
N ASP A 164 3.65 -13.61 -3.00
CA ASP A 164 3.38 -15.04 -2.82
C ASP A 164 3.57 -15.83 -4.12
N ALA A 165 3.18 -15.26 -5.27
CA ALA A 165 3.42 -15.89 -6.57
C ALA A 165 4.92 -16.00 -6.88
N LEU A 166 5.69 -14.94 -6.60
CA LEU A 166 7.14 -14.91 -6.80
C LEU A 166 7.85 -15.91 -5.87
N ARG A 167 7.46 -15.99 -4.60
CA ARG A 167 7.97 -16.98 -3.64
C ARG A 167 7.70 -18.42 -4.09
N ALA A 168 6.47 -18.69 -4.52
CA ALA A 168 6.09 -20.01 -5.04
C ALA A 168 6.90 -20.41 -6.28
N ALA A 169 7.37 -19.43 -7.07
CA ALA A 169 8.26 -19.63 -8.21
C ALA A 169 9.76 -19.67 -7.84
N GLY A 170 10.10 -19.68 -6.52
CA GLY A 170 11.49 -19.78 -6.05
C GLY A 170 12.27 -18.46 -6.09
N VAL A 171 11.63 -17.32 -6.39
CA VAL A 171 12.27 -16.00 -6.36
C VAL A 171 12.57 -15.61 -4.90
N THR A 172 13.79 -15.17 -4.65
CA THR A 172 14.26 -14.75 -3.32
C THR A 172 14.54 -13.24 -3.25
N ARG A 173 14.80 -12.58 -4.38
CA ARG A 173 15.15 -11.17 -4.46
C ARG A 173 14.26 -10.46 -5.48
N ALA A 174 13.32 -9.67 -4.98
CA ALA A 174 12.44 -8.88 -5.83
C ALA A 174 11.97 -7.60 -5.13
N LEU A 175 11.68 -6.57 -5.92
CA LEU A 175 10.95 -5.39 -5.52
C LEU A 175 9.62 -5.35 -6.27
N VAL A 176 8.53 -5.35 -5.52
CA VAL A 176 7.19 -5.16 -6.07
C VAL A 176 6.73 -3.76 -5.70
N SER A 177 6.31 -2.97 -6.68
CA SER A 177 5.83 -1.58 -6.50
C SER A 177 4.53 -1.39 -7.27
N PHE A 178 3.48 -1.01 -6.57
CA PHE A 178 2.17 -0.77 -7.17
C PHE A 178 1.74 0.68 -6.96
N GLY A 179 1.67 1.44 -8.07
CA GLY A 179 1.35 2.86 -8.07
C GLY A 179 2.30 3.68 -7.21
N GLU A 180 3.55 3.23 -7.07
CA GLU A 180 4.61 3.88 -6.27
C GLU A 180 4.26 4.11 -4.79
N SER A 181 3.10 3.63 -4.35
CA SER A 181 2.57 3.85 -3.00
C SER A 181 2.43 2.59 -2.17
N SER A 182 2.31 1.41 -2.81
CA SER A 182 2.24 0.11 -2.14
C SER A 182 3.42 -0.73 -2.59
N LEU A 183 4.23 -1.20 -1.66
CA LEU A 183 5.57 -1.72 -1.95
C LEU A 183 5.83 -3.01 -1.15
N TYR A 184 6.67 -3.90 -1.70
CA TYR A 184 7.28 -4.99 -0.94
C TYR A 184 8.70 -5.25 -1.43
N GLY A 185 9.68 -5.25 -0.51
CA GLY A 185 11.05 -5.67 -0.81
C GLY A 185 11.28 -7.09 -0.33
N MET A 186 11.42 -8.05 -1.26
CA MET A 186 11.82 -9.43 -0.97
C MET A 186 13.35 -9.52 -0.95
N GLY A 187 13.94 -10.06 0.14
CA GLY A 187 15.38 -10.10 0.29
C GLY A 187 16.03 -8.72 0.08
N ALA A 188 17.16 -8.71 -0.62
CA ALA A 188 17.88 -7.49 -1.01
C ALA A 188 18.50 -7.67 -2.39
N PRO A 189 18.72 -6.60 -3.18
CA PRO A 189 19.44 -6.71 -4.44
C PRO A 189 20.86 -7.22 -4.22
N ARG A 190 21.45 -7.84 -5.25
CA ARG A 190 22.84 -8.35 -5.17
C ARG A 190 23.81 -7.24 -4.78
N GLY A 191 24.66 -7.52 -3.83
CA GLY A 191 25.64 -6.55 -3.34
C GLY A 191 25.10 -5.46 -2.42
N ALA A 192 23.78 -5.45 -2.14
CA ALA A 192 23.15 -4.51 -1.24
C ALA A 192 22.56 -5.19 0.01
N ARG A 193 22.21 -4.40 1.02
CA ARG A 193 21.63 -4.91 2.29
C ARG A 193 20.11 -4.82 2.31
N ALA A 194 19.51 -3.96 1.45
CA ALA A 194 18.08 -3.70 1.35
C ALA A 194 17.76 -3.06 -0.01
N TRP A 195 16.52 -3.10 -0.42
CA TRP A 195 15.98 -2.25 -1.48
C TRP A 195 15.88 -0.82 -0.95
N GLU A 196 16.42 0.15 -1.69
CA GLU A 196 16.36 1.56 -1.33
C GLU A 196 15.42 2.32 -2.26
N LEU A 197 14.53 3.12 -1.67
CA LEU A 197 13.47 3.86 -2.36
C LEU A 197 13.44 5.29 -1.84
N ASP A 198 13.34 6.25 -2.75
CA ASP A 198 13.23 7.65 -2.37
C ASP A 198 11.78 7.99 -2.02
N VAL A 199 11.60 8.69 -0.91
CA VAL A 199 10.31 9.24 -0.47
C VAL A 199 10.27 10.72 -0.80
N ARG A 200 9.28 11.10 -1.62
CA ARG A 200 9.06 12.49 -2.00
C ARG A 200 8.24 13.23 -0.95
N GLY A 201 8.50 14.52 -0.82
CA GLY A 201 7.75 15.42 0.05
C GLY A 201 6.49 16.00 -0.60
N PRO A 202 5.92 17.03 0.01
CA PRO A 202 4.81 17.80 -0.57
C PRO A 202 5.16 18.42 -1.93
N ASP A 203 6.41 18.81 -2.11
CA ASP A 203 6.99 19.17 -3.41
C ASP A 203 7.50 17.86 -4.07
N PRO A 204 6.92 17.44 -5.20
CA PRO A 204 7.29 16.19 -5.86
C PRO A 204 8.73 16.16 -6.40
N GLU A 205 9.36 17.31 -6.57
CA GLU A 205 10.78 17.41 -6.96
C GLU A 205 11.75 17.23 -5.79
N VAL A 206 11.24 17.26 -4.55
CA VAL A 206 12.06 17.15 -3.34
C VAL A 206 12.00 15.76 -2.74
N ILE A 207 13.14 15.08 -2.70
CA ILE A 207 13.31 13.82 -1.96
C ILE A 207 13.58 14.18 -0.50
N VAL A 208 12.67 13.80 0.39
CA VAL A 208 12.76 14.12 1.82
C VAL A 208 13.36 12.99 2.65
N ALA A 209 13.25 11.76 2.18
CA ALA A 209 13.77 10.61 2.90
C ALA A 209 14.10 9.46 1.94
N ARG A 210 14.88 8.48 2.44
CA ARG A 210 15.14 7.20 1.79
C ARG A 210 14.63 6.07 2.65
N LEU A 211 13.77 5.24 2.06
CA LEU A 211 13.19 4.05 2.66
C LEU A 211 14.02 2.82 2.30
N ARG A 212 14.28 1.95 3.28
CA ARG A 212 15.01 0.69 3.11
C ARG A 212 14.09 -0.47 3.43
N LEU A 213 13.89 -1.37 2.47
CA LEU A 213 13.02 -2.54 2.60
C LEU A 213 13.80 -3.83 2.43
N ARG A 214 13.57 -4.77 3.35
CA ARG A 214 14.03 -6.15 3.25
C ARG A 214 13.01 -7.04 3.95
N ASP A 215 12.39 -7.95 3.18
CA ASP A 215 11.36 -8.88 3.64
C ASP A 215 10.19 -8.19 4.37
N ARG A 216 9.83 -6.99 3.87
CA ARG A 216 8.79 -6.13 4.45
C ARG A 216 7.97 -5.44 3.37
N GLY A 217 6.69 -5.25 3.68
CA GLY A 217 5.81 -4.35 2.95
C GLY A 217 5.94 -2.89 3.41
N ALA A 218 5.61 -1.98 2.53
CA ALA A 218 5.50 -0.56 2.86
C ALA A 218 4.34 0.10 2.12
N ALA A 219 3.78 1.13 2.73
CA ALA A 219 2.81 2.01 2.09
C ALA A 219 3.14 3.47 2.35
N VAL A 220 2.94 4.28 1.31
CA VAL A 220 2.97 5.74 1.38
C VAL A 220 1.58 6.24 1.04
N SER A 221 0.92 6.88 2.00
CA SER A 221 -0.35 7.56 1.77
C SER A 221 -0.15 9.06 1.93
N ALA A 222 -0.69 9.86 1.03
CA ALA A 222 -0.52 11.30 1.07
C ALA A 222 -1.85 12.03 0.92
N ALA A 223 -2.00 13.11 1.66
CA ALA A 223 -3.10 14.04 1.58
C ALA A 223 -2.55 15.46 1.31
N PHE A 224 -1.66 15.57 0.32
CA PHE A 224 -1.15 16.86 -0.15
C PHE A 224 -2.08 17.46 -1.19
N GLY A 225 -2.29 18.77 -1.18
CA GLY A 225 -3.01 19.44 -2.24
C GLY A 225 -3.94 20.56 -1.81
N GLY A 226 -3.74 21.10 -0.62
CA GLY A 226 -4.54 22.21 -0.11
C GLY A 226 -4.06 23.60 -0.55
N ASP A 227 -3.99 23.93 -1.85
CA ASP A 227 -3.94 25.33 -2.29
C ASP A 227 -5.35 25.93 -2.41
N GLY A 228 -6.23 25.64 -1.48
CA GLY A 228 -7.58 26.22 -1.35
C GLY A 228 -8.47 26.23 -2.59
N ARG A 229 -7.91 26.16 -3.80
CA ARG A 229 -8.62 26.22 -5.09
C ARG A 229 -8.87 24.84 -5.70
N ARG A 230 -8.00 23.85 -5.45
CA ARG A 230 -8.16 22.46 -5.89
C ARG A 230 -8.81 21.55 -4.84
N ALA A 231 -8.90 22.01 -3.60
CA ALA A 231 -9.46 21.26 -2.47
C ALA A 231 -10.96 20.95 -2.57
N ARG A 232 -11.68 21.51 -3.53
CA ARG A 232 -13.15 21.47 -3.53
C ARG A 232 -13.79 20.22 -4.12
N ALA A 233 -13.09 19.42 -4.94
CA ALA A 233 -13.76 18.29 -5.58
C ALA A 233 -12.88 17.07 -5.92
N GLN A 234 -11.55 17.18 -5.99
CA GLN A 234 -10.71 16.12 -6.53
C GLN A 234 -9.72 15.48 -5.54
N HIS A 235 -9.64 15.94 -4.28
CA HIS A 235 -8.57 15.56 -3.35
C HIS A 235 -9.03 14.96 -2.03
N ALA A 236 -10.31 14.78 -1.82
CA ALA A 236 -10.87 14.14 -0.62
C ALA A 236 -10.84 12.60 -0.74
N HIS A 237 -9.73 12.02 -1.20
CA HIS A 237 -9.62 10.57 -1.38
C HIS A 237 -9.36 9.81 -0.07
N ILE A 238 -8.99 10.52 1.00
CA ILE A 238 -8.87 9.93 2.35
C ILE A 238 -9.93 10.56 3.23
N VAL A 239 -10.84 9.73 3.70
CA VAL A 239 -11.94 10.12 4.59
C VAL A 239 -11.72 9.44 5.94
N ASP A 240 -11.99 10.14 7.04
CA ASP A 240 -12.07 9.51 8.37
C ASP A 240 -13.41 8.78 8.49
N PRO A 241 -13.42 7.44 8.57
CA PRO A 241 -14.66 6.65 8.66
C PRO A 241 -15.50 6.99 9.89
N ARG A 242 -14.86 7.49 10.96
CA ARG A 242 -15.52 7.79 12.26
C ARG A 242 -16.28 9.12 12.22
N SER A 243 -15.75 10.12 11.53
CA SER A 243 -16.40 11.43 11.39
C SER A 243 -17.20 11.55 10.10
N GLY A 244 -16.93 10.69 9.12
CA GLY A 244 -17.50 10.77 7.77
C GLY A 244 -16.96 11.95 6.97
N ARG A 245 -15.86 12.60 7.38
CA ARG A 245 -15.30 13.80 6.73
C ARG A 245 -13.97 13.52 6.08
N PRO A 246 -13.66 14.17 4.96
CA PRO A 246 -12.34 14.08 4.34
C PRO A 246 -11.28 14.72 5.22
N LEU A 247 -10.05 14.23 5.10
CA LEU A 247 -8.92 14.83 5.78
C LEU A 247 -8.56 16.16 5.10
N SER A 248 -8.45 17.20 5.92
CA SER A 248 -7.93 18.52 5.51
C SER A 248 -6.55 18.71 6.13
N ILE A 249 -5.59 17.91 5.68
CA ILE A 249 -4.21 17.93 6.17
C ILE A 249 -3.25 17.97 4.99
N ASP A 250 -2.06 18.49 5.23
CA ASP A 250 -0.98 18.58 4.26
C ASP A 250 0.18 17.70 4.74
N ALA A 251 -0.04 16.40 4.67
CA ALA A 251 0.89 15.40 5.17
C ALA A 251 0.84 14.10 4.37
N ALA A 252 1.94 13.35 4.43
CA ALA A 252 2.01 11.95 4.05
C ALA A 252 2.35 11.08 5.27
N SER A 253 2.01 9.82 5.20
CA SER A 253 2.50 8.78 6.10
C SER A 253 3.36 7.79 5.33
N VAL A 254 4.40 7.28 5.98
CA VAL A 254 5.22 6.17 5.53
C VAL A 254 5.12 5.08 6.58
N VAL A 255 4.57 3.95 6.21
CA VAL A 255 4.44 2.81 7.13
C VAL A 255 5.12 1.59 6.53
N VAL A 256 5.90 0.89 7.35
CA VAL A 256 6.50 -0.41 7.03
C VAL A 256 5.90 -1.47 7.95
N ALA A 257 5.46 -2.58 7.37
CA ALA A 257 4.74 -3.65 8.04
C ALA A 257 5.21 -5.03 7.55
N PRO A 258 4.82 -6.13 8.20
CA PRO A 258 5.07 -7.48 7.69
C PRO A 258 4.52 -7.72 6.28
N SER A 259 3.38 -7.11 5.92
CA SER A 259 2.76 -7.19 4.60
C SER A 259 2.45 -5.80 4.04
N ALA A 260 2.27 -5.70 2.72
CA ALA A 260 1.88 -4.45 2.06
C ALA A 260 0.42 -4.07 2.39
N ALA A 261 -0.46 -5.04 2.56
CA ALA A 261 -1.85 -4.83 2.97
C ALA A 261 -1.93 -4.21 4.38
N GLU A 262 -1.16 -4.72 5.35
CA GLU A 262 -1.07 -4.11 6.67
C GLU A 262 -0.52 -2.69 6.61
N ALA A 263 0.55 -2.48 5.83
CA ALA A 263 1.13 -1.15 5.64
C ALA A 263 0.10 -0.15 5.10
N GLU A 264 -0.74 -0.56 4.12
CA GLU A 264 -1.80 0.29 3.57
C GLU A 264 -2.85 0.70 4.62
N GLY A 265 -3.31 -0.24 5.44
CA GLY A 265 -4.28 0.04 6.50
C GLY A 265 -3.71 1.00 7.55
N PHE A 266 -2.51 0.73 8.04
CA PHE A 266 -1.86 1.58 9.03
C PHE A 266 -1.42 2.94 8.48
N ALA A 267 -1.04 3.04 7.19
CA ALA A 267 -0.69 4.33 6.59
C ALA A 267 -1.87 5.30 6.60
N LYS A 268 -3.06 4.83 6.29
CA LYS A 268 -4.28 5.64 6.37
C LYS A 268 -4.64 5.96 7.82
N ALA A 269 -4.50 4.97 8.72
CA ALA A 269 -4.77 5.16 10.14
C ALA A 269 -3.87 6.25 10.77
N VAL A 270 -2.57 6.30 10.39
CA VAL A 270 -1.64 7.35 10.85
C VAL A 270 -2.12 8.73 10.41
N LEU A 271 -2.55 8.89 9.15
CA LEU A 271 -3.04 10.18 8.66
C LEU A 271 -4.37 10.58 9.31
N VAL A 272 -5.32 9.65 9.39
CA VAL A 272 -6.64 9.89 9.98
C VAL A 272 -6.54 10.26 11.46
N ARG A 273 -5.62 9.64 12.20
CA ARG A 273 -5.42 9.89 13.61
C ARG A 273 -4.68 11.21 13.87
N GLY A 274 -3.89 11.68 12.90
CA GLY A 274 -3.14 12.92 13.04
C GLY A 274 -2.06 12.82 14.12
N ASP A 275 -2.03 13.76 15.05
CA ASP A 275 -1.08 13.76 16.15
C ASP A 275 -1.26 12.48 17.02
N GLY A 276 -0.14 11.84 17.36
CA GLY A 276 -0.11 10.55 18.03
C GLY A 276 -0.40 9.34 17.12
N GLY A 277 -0.71 9.53 15.85
CA GLY A 277 -0.97 8.45 14.89
C GLY A 277 0.23 7.55 14.66
N VAL A 278 1.42 8.13 14.61
CA VAL A 278 2.69 7.41 14.47
C VAL A 278 2.94 6.51 15.69
N ALA A 279 2.84 7.05 16.89
CA ALA A 279 3.03 6.31 18.14
C ALA A 279 2.02 5.15 18.25
N ALA A 280 0.74 5.43 18.00
CA ALA A 280 -0.32 4.42 18.06
C ALA A 280 -0.14 3.29 17.03
N ALA A 281 0.42 3.57 15.85
CA ALA A 281 0.73 2.54 14.88
C ALA A 281 1.87 1.63 15.38
N GLU A 282 2.92 2.20 15.98
CA GLU A 282 4.08 1.46 16.49
C GLU A 282 3.81 0.67 17.79
N GLU A 283 2.68 0.90 18.48
CA GLU A 283 2.21 -0.01 19.54
C GLU A 283 1.96 -1.43 19.01
N ARG A 284 1.74 -1.57 17.70
CA ARG A 284 1.58 -2.87 17.05
C ARG A 284 2.95 -3.44 16.67
N ARG A 285 3.22 -4.63 17.18
CA ARG A 285 4.48 -5.33 16.90
C ARG A 285 4.71 -5.46 15.39
N GLY A 286 5.87 -5.01 14.96
CA GLY A 286 6.27 -5.11 13.55
C GLY A 286 5.80 -3.94 12.68
N ILE A 287 5.09 -2.96 13.20
CA ILE A 287 4.77 -1.74 12.47
C ILE A 287 5.84 -0.68 12.76
N LEU A 288 6.32 -0.03 11.71
CA LEU A 288 7.21 1.12 11.76
C LEU A 288 6.51 2.26 11.04
N ALA A 289 6.43 3.44 11.63
CA ALA A 289 5.64 4.53 11.09
C ALA A 289 6.41 5.87 11.11
N ALA A 290 6.11 6.69 10.11
CA ALA A 290 6.51 8.08 10.05
C ALA A 290 5.39 8.93 9.43
N ARG A 291 5.36 10.22 9.77
CA ARG A 291 4.50 11.23 9.16
C ARG A 291 5.37 12.36 8.61
N VAL A 292 5.14 12.71 7.36
CA VAL A 292 5.89 13.74 6.62
C VAL A 292 4.94 14.90 6.36
N GLY A 293 5.19 16.03 6.99
CA GLY A 293 4.51 17.31 6.73
C GLY A 293 5.36 18.22 5.85
N ARG A 294 4.91 19.47 5.64
CA ARG A 294 5.66 20.47 4.87
C ARG A 294 6.98 20.83 5.54
N ASP A 295 6.95 21.04 6.86
CA ASP A 295 8.06 21.62 7.60
C ASP A 295 8.69 20.65 8.59
N ARG A 296 8.12 19.44 8.72
CA ARG A 296 8.55 18.45 9.72
C ARG A 296 8.36 17.02 9.30
N VAL A 297 9.22 16.14 9.79
CA VAL A 297 9.07 14.70 9.73
C VAL A 297 9.02 14.15 11.15
N GLU A 298 7.89 13.54 11.50
CA GLU A 298 7.73 12.77 12.73
C GLU A 298 8.15 11.32 12.44
N LEU A 299 9.16 10.83 13.14
CA LEU A 299 9.59 9.44 13.07
C LEU A 299 9.16 8.70 14.33
N GLY A 300 8.52 7.57 14.17
CA GLY A 300 8.27 6.66 15.27
C GLY A 300 9.57 6.14 15.90
N THR A 301 9.50 5.73 17.14
CA THR A 301 10.66 5.25 17.90
C THR A 301 11.28 4.02 17.25
N ALA A 302 10.46 3.06 16.82
CA ALA A 302 10.92 1.83 16.16
C ALA A 302 11.44 2.11 14.75
N MET A 303 10.80 3.00 13.99
CA MET A 303 11.28 3.43 12.68
C MET A 303 12.67 4.06 12.76
N ARG A 304 12.89 4.90 13.75
CA ARG A 304 14.18 5.56 14.04
C ARG A 304 15.24 4.55 14.47
N ALA A 305 14.91 3.68 15.41
CA ALA A 305 15.85 2.69 15.96
C ALA A 305 16.37 1.70 14.90
N THR A 306 15.52 1.30 13.95
CA THR A 306 15.90 0.39 12.86
C THR A 306 16.63 1.08 11.71
N GLY A 307 16.61 2.40 11.62
CA GLY A 307 17.13 3.15 10.48
C GLY A 307 16.46 2.82 9.15
N THR A 308 15.23 2.31 9.21
CA THR A 308 14.45 1.89 8.02
C THR A 308 14.09 3.09 7.14
N LEU A 309 13.82 4.25 7.74
CA LEU A 309 13.63 5.52 7.04
C LEU A 309 14.73 6.51 7.44
N ARG A 310 15.52 6.96 6.46
CA ARG A 310 16.56 7.97 6.64
C ARG A 310 16.09 9.29 6.02
N VAL A 311 15.91 10.29 6.85
CA VAL A 311 15.59 11.66 6.39
C VAL A 311 16.82 12.28 5.75
N LEU A 312 16.66 12.84 4.54
CA LEU A 312 17.76 13.39 3.72
C LEU A 312 17.78 14.92 3.69
N ALA A 313 16.64 15.58 3.88
CA ALA A 313 16.54 17.03 3.87
C ALA A 313 17.25 17.64 5.09
N ARG A 314 17.78 18.90 4.97
CA ARG A 314 18.34 19.64 6.10
C ARG A 314 17.23 19.91 7.11
N VAL A 315 17.35 19.28 8.23
CA VAL A 315 16.30 19.17 9.21
C VAL A 315 16.66 19.91 10.48
N ARG A 316 15.78 20.76 11.01
CA ARG A 316 15.87 21.30 12.36
C ARG A 316 15.31 20.28 13.34
N ARG A 317 16.10 19.82 14.30
CA ARG A 317 15.61 19.01 15.42
C ARG A 317 14.90 19.92 16.40
N VAL A 318 13.63 19.66 16.67
CA VAL A 318 12.89 20.20 17.80
C VAL A 318 12.35 19.00 18.55
N GLU A 319 12.81 18.77 19.77
CA GLU A 319 12.38 17.74 20.74
C GLU A 319 11.59 16.55 20.15
N GLY A 320 12.28 15.63 19.45
CA GLY A 320 11.69 14.42 18.85
C GLY A 320 11.13 14.59 17.45
N GLU A 321 10.93 15.79 16.98
CA GLU A 321 10.49 16.14 15.62
C GLU A 321 11.67 16.65 14.79
N VAL A 322 11.59 16.42 13.49
CA VAL A 322 12.62 16.82 12.54
C VAL A 322 11.99 17.80 11.55
N ALA A 323 12.34 19.11 11.63
CA ALA A 323 11.81 20.13 10.73
C ALA A 323 12.57 20.18 9.40
N LEU A 324 11.87 20.27 8.29
CA LEU A 324 12.40 20.48 6.93
C LEU A 324 12.65 21.97 6.70
N ARG A 325 13.82 22.31 6.16
CA ARG A 325 14.11 23.65 5.63
C ARG A 325 14.26 23.60 4.13
#